data_ac9bfcb36c3a6a70b1478ec7bbcc6339
#
_entry.id   ac9bfcb36c3a6a70b1478ec7bbcc6339
#
_cell.length_a   1.000
_cell.length_b   1.000
_cell.length_c   1.000
_cell.angle_alpha   90.00
_cell.angle_beta   90.00
_cell.angle_gamma   90.00
#
_symmetry.space_group_name_H-M   'P 1'
#
loop_
_entity.id
_entity.type
_entity.pdbx_description
1 polymer ?
#
loop_
_entity_poly.entity_id
_entity_poly.type
_entity_poly.pdbx_seq_one_letter_code
_entity_poly.pdbx_strand_id
1 'polypeptide(L)'
;MKTHALLSALGRDRVGVADDLAEALAARKIDIEHSRMTALHGQCALIVQVRGERAHVTSLQDELAAIGSSLGFHLQLEPIALARATQGQPQLMLEAFSRGPSGFNAVTAVLKKRGINIEDLETDAYSSSWTSAITFQMRALLTVPPTCSVDTLTTELHDLERARKLEIVLKPVATTASKPPVPTSGI
;
A
#
# COMPACT_ATOMS: atom_id res chain seq x y z
N MET A 1 -2.70 -17.88 22.81
CA MET A 1 -2.93 -18.05 21.35
C MET A 1 -2.67 -16.70 20.70
N LYS A 2 -1.71 -16.65 19.77
CA LYS A 2 -1.35 -15.41 19.06
C LYS A 2 -2.45 -15.03 18.06
N THR A 3 -2.74 -13.73 17.98
CA THR A 3 -3.74 -13.11 17.11
C THR A 3 -3.06 -12.04 16.27
N HIS A 4 -3.52 -11.85 15.05
CA HIS A 4 -3.07 -10.80 14.15
C HIS A 4 -4.12 -9.72 14.03
N ALA A 5 -3.68 -8.48 13.90
CA ALA A 5 -4.53 -7.35 13.64
C ALA A 5 -3.83 -6.35 12.72
N LEU A 6 -4.61 -5.51 12.07
CA LEU A 6 -4.15 -4.40 11.27
C LEU A 6 -4.40 -3.11 12.05
N LEU A 7 -3.34 -2.39 12.36
CA LEU A 7 -3.39 -1.05 12.95
C LEU A 7 -3.23 -0.02 11.85
N SER A 8 -4.20 0.88 11.72
CA SER A 8 -4.05 2.09 10.90
C SER A 8 -3.84 3.30 11.79
N ALA A 9 -2.95 4.19 11.38
CA ALA A 9 -2.64 5.43 12.07
C ALA A 9 -2.61 6.58 11.07
N LEU A 10 -3.33 7.66 11.36
CA LEU A 10 -3.36 8.87 10.56
C LEU A 10 -3.15 10.07 11.46
N GLY A 11 -2.19 10.92 11.13
CA GLY A 11 -1.89 12.09 11.94
C GLY A 11 -0.86 13.01 11.30
N ARG A 12 -0.39 13.99 12.09
CA ARG A 12 0.61 14.94 11.66
C ARG A 12 1.97 14.26 11.50
N ASP A 13 2.64 14.52 10.37
CA ASP A 13 4.00 14.05 10.16
C ASP A 13 4.99 14.83 11.04
N ARG A 14 5.90 14.09 11.66
CA ARG A 14 7.01 14.62 12.48
C ARG A 14 8.12 13.59 12.64
N VAL A 15 9.30 14.06 12.98
CA VAL A 15 10.42 13.15 13.31
C VAL A 15 10.02 12.28 14.51
N GLY A 16 10.32 10.99 14.42
CA GLY A 16 10.11 10.01 15.49
C GLY A 16 8.76 9.31 15.51
N VAL A 17 7.83 9.64 14.62
CA VAL A 17 6.48 9.02 14.59
C VAL A 17 6.51 7.50 14.58
N ALA A 18 7.36 6.91 13.72
CA ALA A 18 7.43 5.46 13.59
C ALA A 18 8.03 4.82 14.85
N ASP A 19 8.99 5.49 15.48
CA ASP A 19 9.64 5.05 16.71
C ASP A 19 8.67 5.09 17.88
N ASP A 20 7.99 6.22 18.08
CA ASP A 20 7.00 6.39 19.13
C ASP A 20 5.88 5.35 19.06
N LEU A 21 5.40 5.05 17.83
CA LEU A 21 4.40 4.02 17.63
C LEU A 21 4.94 2.62 17.94
N ALA A 22 6.17 2.33 17.50
CA ALA A 22 6.82 1.06 17.77
C ALA A 22 7.04 0.85 19.27
N GLU A 23 7.48 1.88 19.99
CA GLU A 23 7.65 1.85 21.45
C GLU A 23 6.31 1.61 22.17
N ALA A 24 5.26 2.32 21.76
CA ALA A 24 3.92 2.14 22.33
C ALA A 24 3.37 0.72 22.15
N LEU A 25 3.66 0.07 21.02
CA LEU A 25 3.27 -1.32 20.75
C LEU A 25 4.15 -2.31 21.54
N ALA A 26 5.47 -2.09 21.57
CA ALA A 26 6.41 -2.95 22.27
C ALA A 26 6.15 -2.97 23.79
N ALA A 27 5.83 -1.81 24.40
CA ALA A 27 5.46 -1.72 25.81
C ALA A 27 4.24 -2.59 26.17
N ARG A 28 3.41 -2.92 25.15
CA ARG A 28 2.22 -3.79 25.28
C ARG A 28 2.43 -5.21 24.81
N LYS A 29 3.67 -5.59 24.55
CA LYS A 29 4.06 -6.93 24.05
C LYS A 29 3.37 -7.27 22.72
N ILE A 30 3.24 -6.27 21.86
CA ILE A 30 2.72 -6.39 20.50
C ILE A 30 3.90 -6.31 19.54
N ASP A 31 4.06 -7.33 18.72
CA ASP A 31 5.09 -7.43 17.68
C ASP A 31 4.60 -6.76 16.39
N ILE A 32 5.47 -6.01 15.71
CA ILE A 32 5.24 -5.51 14.36
C ILE A 32 5.77 -6.55 13.37
N GLU A 33 4.93 -7.03 12.45
CA GLU A 33 5.35 -7.98 11.41
C GLU A 33 5.60 -7.29 10.07
N HIS A 34 4.69 -6.40 9.67
CA HIS A 34 4.80 -5.63 8.44
C HIS A 34 4.28 -4.22 8.68
N SER A 35 4.87 -3.25 7.99
CA SER A 35 4.37 -1.88 8.04
C SER A 35 4.60 -1.16 6.71
N ARG A 36 3.71 -0.22 6.41
CA ARG A 36 3.86 0.78 5.35
C ARG A 36 3.55 2.15 5.92
N MET A 37 4.35 3.13 5.54
CA MET A 37 4.17 4.53 5.93
C MET A 37 4.28 5.41 4.69
N THR A 38 3.43 6.40 4.62
CA THR A 38 3.52 7.46 3.61
C THR A 38 3.30 8.81 4.28
N ALA A 39 4.02 9.83 3.79
CA ALA A 39 3.84 11.21 4.23
C ALA A 39 3.42 12.08 3.05
N LEU A 40 2.39 12.90 3.24
CA LEU A 40 1.85 13.79 2.24
C LEU A 40 1.44 15.12 2.87
N HIS A 41 2.04 16.23 2.42
CA HIS A 41 1.71 17.59 2.87
C HIS A 41 1.67 17.77 4.39
N GLY A 42 2.64 17.18 5.11
CA GLY A 42 2.74 17.30 6.57
C GLY A 42 1.75 16.44 7.36
N GLN A 43 1.09 15.52 6.68
CA GLN A 43 0.35 14.42 7.28
C GLN A 43 1.05 13.10 6.97
N CYS A 44 0.95 12.13 7.86
CA CYS A 44 1.40 10.77 7.58
C CYS A 44 0.32 9.74 7.87
N ALA A 45 0.35 8.67 7.11
CA ALA A 45 -0.48 7.49 7.30
C ALA A 45 0.42 6.26 7.45
N LEU A 46 0.11 5.42 8.43
CA LEU A 46 0.76 4.14 8.63
C LEU A 46 -0.29 3.03 8.61
N ILE A 47 0.07 1.92 7.99
CA ILE A 47 -0.66 0.65 8.09
C ILE A 47 0.33 -0.37 8.63
N VAL A 48 0.01 -0.97 9.78
CA VAL A 48 0.93 -1.83 10.53
C VAL A 48 0.23 -3.15 10.83
N GLN A 49 0.76 -4.25 10.31
CA GLN A 49 0.34 -5.57 10.73
C GLN A 49 1.03 -5.91 12.03
N VAL A 50 0.22 -6.19 13.04
CA VAL A 50 0.68 -6.49 14.39
C VAL A 50 0.30 -7.91 14.80
N ARG A 51 1.10 -8.47 15.70
CA ARG A 51 0.85 -9.78 16.31
C ARG A 51 1.06 -9.71 17.81
N GLY A 52 0.16 -10.34 18.54
CA GLY A 52 0.27 -10.45 20.00
C GLY A 52 -0.57 -11.58 20.56
N GLU A 53 -0.49 -11.82 21.85
CA GLU A 53 -1.48 -12.65 22.50
C GLU A 53 -2.84 -11.99 22.48
N ARG A 54 -3.90 -12.77 22.39
CA ARG A 54 -5.27 -12.24 22.29
C ARG A 54 -5.57 -11.20 23.39
N ALA A 55 -5.16 -11.47 24.63
CA ALA A 55 -5.37 -10.54 25.72
C ALA A 55 -4.68 -9.19 25.49
N HIS A 56 -3.45 -9.19 24.97
CA HIS A 56 -2.72 -7.96 24.68
C HIS A 56 -3.35 -7.18 23.52
N VAL A 57 -3.79 -7.87 22.46
CA VAL A 57 -4.47 -7.23 21.33
C VAL A 57 -5.82 -6.63 21.74
N THR A 58 -6.55 -7.31 22.64
CA THR A 58 -7.80 -6.76 23.20
C THR A 58 -7.53 -5.54 24.08
N SER A 59 -6.53 -5.59 24.96
CA SER A 59 -6.12 -4.45 25.78
C SER A 59 -5.69 -3.25 24.91
N LEU A 60 -4.93 -3.52 23.84
CA LEU A 60 -4.56 -2.48 22.88
C LEU A 60 -5.79 -1.79 22.27
N GLN A 61 -6.85 -2.55 21.93
CA GLN A 61 -8.09 -2.01 21.38
C GLN A 61 -8.75 -1.02 22.35
N ASP A 62 -8.75 -1.34 23.66
CA ASP A 62 -9.35 -0.49 24.69
C ASP A 62 -8.52 0.79 24.94
N GLU A 63 -7.22 0.74 24.70
CA GLU A 63 -6.27 1.83 24.93
C GLU A 63 -6.02 2.73 23.69
N LEU A 64 -6.54 2.36 22.51
CA LEU A 64 -6.24 3.06 21.25
C LEU A 64 -6.49 4.57 21.31
N ALA A 65 -7.59 4.99 21.92
CA ALA A 65 -7.92 6.40 22.01
C ALA A 65 -6.91 7.20 22.84
N ALA A 66 -6.44 6.61 23.94
CA ALA A 66 -5.44 7.23 24.81
C ALA A 66 -4.07 7.29 24.12
N ILE A 67 -3.66 6.20 23.47
CA ILE A 67 -2.40 6.14 22.70
C ILE A 67 -2.47 7.14 21.55
N GLY A 68 -3.55 7.15 20.78
CA GLY A 68 -3.75 8.06 19.67
C GLY A 68 -3.66 9.52 20.11
N SER A 69 -4.31 9.88 21.23
CA SER A 69 -4.23 11.22 21.79
C SER A 69 -2.82 11.61 22.22
N SER A 70 -2.07 10.71 22.84
CA SER A 70 -0.69 10.97 23.28
C SER A 70 0.29 11.14 22.11
N LEU A 71 0.07 10.40 21.02
CA LEU A 71 0.93 10.43 19.83
C LEU A 71 0.50 11.50 18.82
N GLY A 72 -0.71 12.06 18.96
CA GLY A 72 -1.30 12.98 18.00
C GLY A 72 -1.83 12.27 16.75
N PHE A 73 -2.31 11.02 16.90
CA PHE A 73 -2.80 10.18 15.82
C PHE A 73 -4.23 9.71 16.04
N HIS A 74 -4.96 9.58 14.96
CA HIS A 74 -6.15 8.77 14.93
C HIS A 74 -5.76 7.32 14.65
N LEU A 75 -6.02 6.43 15.61
CA LEU A 75 -5.68 5.02 15.53
C LEU A 75 -6.93 4.16 15.38
N GLN A 76 -6.85 3.13 14.54
CA GLN A 76 -7.90 2.12 14.39
C GLN A 76 -7.24 0.74 14.33
N LEU A 77 -7.81 -0.24 15.02
CA LEU A 77 -7.32 -1.62 15.05
C LEU A 77 -8.43 -2.56 14.57
N GLU A 78 -8.09 -3.40 13.59
CA GLU A 78 -9.01 -4.39 13.03
C GLU A 78 -8.40 -5.78 13.12
N PRO A 79 -9.07 -6.77 13.72
CA PRO A 79 -8.63 -8.15 13.66
C PRO A 79 -8.56 -8.64 12.22
N ILE A 80 -7.48 -9.33 11.84
CA ILE A 80 -7.34 -9.90 10.51
C ILE A 80 -7.10 -11.40 10.58
N ALA A 81 -7.69 -12.12 9.62
CA ALA A 81 -7.24 -13.45 9.27
C ALA A 81 -6.10 -13.30 8.26
N LEU A 82 -4.97 -13.98 8.51
CA LEU A 82 -3.90 -13.98 7.53
C LEU A 82 -4.42 -14.61 6.23
N ALA A 83 -4.60 -13.79 5.21
CA ALA A 83 -4.86 -14.29 3.88
C ALA A 83 -3.66 -15.13 3.42
N ARG A 84 -3.91 -16.24 2.75
CA ARG A 84 -2.84 -16.95 2.04
C ARG A 84 -2.23 -15.95 1.06
N ALA A 85 -0.92 -15.71 1.23
CA ALA A 85 -0.20 -14.90 0.25
C ALA A 85 -0.55 -15.40 -1.16
N THR A 86 -0.80 -14.49 -2.07
CA THR A 86 -0.99 -14.75 -3.51
C THR A 86 0.35 -15.14 -4.14
N GLN A 87 1.00 -16.18 -3.56
CA GLN A 87 2.31 -16.64 -3.99
C GLN A 87 2.21 -17.15 -5.43
N GLY A 88 3.06 -16.62 -6.29
CA GLY A 88 3.20 -17.07 -7.66
C GLY A 88 2.33 -16.33 -8.69
N GLN A 89 1.55 -15.35 -8.30
CA GLN A 89 0.87 -14.50 -9.28
C GLN A 89 1.85 -13.48 -9.87
N PRO A 90 1.79 -13.23 -11.20
CA PRO A 90 2.63 -12.22 -11.83
C PRO A 90 2.37 -10.83 -11.23
N GLN A 91 3.45 -10.14 -10.88
CA GLN A 91 3.39 -8.74 -10.48
C GLN A 91 3.92 -7.86 -11.61
N LEU A 92 3.21 -6.79 -11.89
CA LEU A 92 3.56 -5.81 -12.91
C LEU A 92 3.61 -4.42 -12.30
N MET A 93 4.60 -3.63 -12.71
CA MET A 93 4.63 -2.20 -12.47
C MET A 93 3.99 -1.48 -13.66
N LEU A 94 2.96 -0.72 -13.41
CA LEU A 94 2.31 0.14 -14.39
C LEU A 94 2.70 1.59 -14.09
N GLU A 95 3.15 2.30 -15.11
CA GLU A 95 3.33 3.75 -15.09
C GLU A 95 2.43 4.34 -16.18
N ALA A 96 1.63 5.35 -15.85
CA ALA A 96 0.79 6.04 -16.80
C ALA A 96 0.95 7.55 -16.67
N PHE A 97 1.03 8.24 -17.82
CA PHE A 97 1.12 9.69 -17.92
C PHE A 97 -0.08 10.23 -18.68
N SER A 98 -0.64 11.33 -18.19
CA SER A 98 -1.82 11.96 -18.75
C SER A 98 -1.73 13.49 -18.65
N ARG A 99 -2.36 14.18 -19.60
CA ARG A 99 -2.54 15.65 -19.53
C ARG A 99 -3.77 16.07 -18.73
N GLY A 100 -4.47 15.12 -18.12
CA GLY A 100 -5.65 15.40 -17.31
C GLY A 100 -5.99 14.22 -16.40
N PRO A 101 -6.68 14.47 -15.28
CA PRO A 101 -6.95 13.45 -14.25
C PRO A 101 -7.87 12.32 -14.74
N SER A 102 -8.68 12.55 -15.77
CA SER A 102 -9.59 11.55 -16.34
C SER A 102 -8.89 10.35 -16.99
N GLY A 103 -7.60 10.49 -17.31
CA GLY A 103 -6.81 9.38 -17.87
C GLY A 103 -6.69 8.21 -16.90
N PHE A 104 -6.53 8.48 -15.61
CA PHE A 104 -6.37 7.44 -14.60
C PHE A 104 -7.64 6.61 -14.38
N ASN A 105 -8.82 7.25 -14.44
CA ASN A 105 -10.08 6.52 -14.35
C ASN A 105 -10.24 5.50 -15.48
N ALA A 106 -9.74 5.81 -16.68
CA ALA A 106 -9.80 4.89 -17.80
C ALA A 106 -8.85 3.69 -17.58
N VAL A 107 -7.65 3.92 -17.07
CA VAL A 107 -6.69 2.84 -16.71
C VAL A 107 -7.26 1.96 -15.62
N THR A 108 -7.71 2.53 -14.51
CA THR A 108 -8.26 1.76 -13.39
C THR A 108 -9.53 1.00 -13.76
N ALA A 109 -10.34 1.51 -14.71
CA ALA A 109 -11.51 0.80 -15.25
C ALA A 109 -11.11 -0.47 -16.01
N VAL A 110 -10.03 -0.45 -16.79
CA VAL A 110 -9.48 -1.64 -17.47
C VAL A 110 -9.01 -2.66 -16.42
N LEU A 111 -8.24 -2.22 -15.41
CA LEU A 111 -7.76 -3.09 -14.35
C LEU A 111 -8.92 -3.76 -13.60
N LYS A 112 -9.93 -2.97 -13.21
CA LYS A 112 -11.14 -3.47 -12.54
C LYS A 112 -11.89 -4.51 -13.39
N LYS A 113 -12.10 -4.23 -14.68
CA LYS A 113 -12.77 -5.13 -15.62
C LYS A 113 -12.07 -6.49 -15.72
N ARG A 114 -10.74 -6.51 -15.57
CA ARG A 114 -9.92 -7.71 -15.63
C ARG A 114 -9.67 -8.37 -14.27
N GLY A 115 -10.26 -7.85 -13.20
CA GLY A 115 -10.08 -8.37 -11.85
C GLY A 115 -8.65 -8.22 -11.32
N ILE A 116 -7.89 -7.26 -11.85
CA ILE A 116 -6.51 -7.01 -11.45
C ILE A 116 -6.51 -6.18 -10.18
N ASN A 117 -5.79 -6.67 -9.15
CA ASN A 117 -5.63 -5.94 -7.91
C ASN A 117 -4.50 -4.93 -8.01
N ILE A 118 -4.72 -3.76 -7.42
CA ILE A 118 -3.68 -2.73 -7.23
C ILE A 118 -3.18 -2.88 -5.80
N GLU A 119 -1.92 -3.30 -5.65
CA GLU A 119 -1.27 -3.51 -4.34
C GLU A 119 -0.70 -2.22 -3.78
N ASP A 120 -0.27 -1.32 -4.66
CA ASP A 120 0.31 -0.03 -4.32
C ASP A 120 -0.04 0.98 -5.40
N LEU A 121 -0.32 2.22 -5.02
CA LEU A 121 -0.71 3.28 -5.95
C LEU A 121 -0.16 4.63 -5.50
N GLU A 122 0.62 5.24 -6.36
CA GLU A 122 1.04 6.64 -6.24
C GLU A 122 0.51 7.44 -7.41
N THR A 123 0.06 8.66 -7.14
CA THR A 123 -0.35 9.61 -8.18
C THR A 123 0.21 10.99 -7.87
N ASP A 124 0.84 11.60 -8.87
CA ASP A 124 1.39 12.93 -8.79
C ASP A 124 0.87 13.84 -9.90
N ALA A 125 0.77 15.12 -9.60
CA ALA A 125 0.47 16.16 -10.58
C ALA A 125 1.57 17.20 -10.53
N TYR A 126 2.28 17.42 -11.63
CA TYR A 126 3.33 18.42 -11.72
C TYR A 126 3.16 19.30 -12.94
N SER A 127 3.49 20.57 -12.81
CA SER A 127 3.51 21.51 -13.93
C SER A 127 4.88 21.53 -14.58
N SER A 128 4.93 21.42 -15.90
CA SER A 128 6.15 21.67 -16.65
C SER A 128 6.46 23.18 -16.62
N SER A 129 7.66 23.53 -16.19
CA SER A 129 8.14 24.93 -16.16
C SER A 129 8.14 25.61 -17.54
N TRP A 130 8.14 24.80 -18.61
CA TRP A 130 8.27 25.32 -19.99
C TRP A 130 6.92 25.45 -20.71
N THR A 131 5.90 24.68 -20.33
CA THR A 131 4.63 24.63 -21.09
C THR A 131 3.41 25.03 -20.29
N SER A 132 3.53 25.29 -19.00
CA SER A 132 2.41 25.49 -18.06
C SER A 132 1.36 24.36 -18.09
N ALA A 133 1.66 23.27 -18.79
CA ALA A 133 0.79 22.11 -18.85
C ALA A 133 0.97 21.25 -17.60
N ILE A 134 -0.13 20.87 -16.97
CA ILE A 134 -0.12 19.93 -15.87
C ILE A 134 -0.02 18.52 -16.45
N THR A 135 1.00 17.78 -16.03
CA THR A 135 1.14 16.35 -16.31
C THR A 135 0.76 15.59 -15.06
N PHE A 136 -0.07 14.60 -15.23
CA PHE A 136 -0.44 13.65 -14.19
C PHE A 136 0.32 12.36 -14.41
N GLN A 137 0.93 11.85 -13.36
CA GLN A 137 1.61 10.56 -13.35
C GLN A 137 0.88 9.63 -12.38
N MET A 138 0.71 8.38 -12.78
CA MET A 138 0.25 7.29 -11.94
C MET A 138 1.29 6.18 -11.97
N ARG A 139 1.66 5.66 -10.82
CA ARG A 139 2.50 4.47 -10.67
C ARG A 139 1.72 3.47 -9.84
N ALA A 140 1.58 2.24 -10.33
CA ALA A 140 0.81 1.21 -9.65
C ALA A 140 1.54 -0.14 -9.68
N LEU A 141 1.61 -0.81 -8.54
CA LEU A 141 2.01 -2.21 -8.44
C LEU A 141 0.74 -3.07 -8.57
N LEU A 142 0.75 -3.96 -9.55
CA LEU A 142 -0.40 -4.78 -9.92
C LEU A 142 -0.13 -6.26 -9.60
N THR A 143 -1.15 -6.96 -9.10
CA THR A 143 -1.17 -8.43 -9.06
C THR A 143 -2.18 -8.94 -10.06
N VAL A 144 -1.69 -9.71 -11.05
CA VAL A 144 -2.51 -10.22 -12.16
C VAL A 144 -3.07 -11.59 -11.80
N PRO A 145 -4.41 -11.76 -11.80
CA PRO A 145 -5.02 -13.05 -11.49
C PRO A 145 -4.77 -14.07 -12.61
N PRO A 146 -4.78 -15.37 -12.32
CA PRO A 146 -4.57 -16.43 -13.33
C PRO A 146 -5.58 -16.40 -14.48
N THR A 147 -6.71 -15.76 -14.29
CA THR A 147 -7.78 -15.60 -15.28
C THR A 147 -7.49 -14.52 -16.32
N CYS A 148 -6.45 -13.70 -16.12
CA CYS A 148 -6.07 -12.62 -17.02
C CYS A 148 -4.69 -12.90 -17.65
N SER A 149 -4.62 -12.90 -18.98
CA SER A 149 -3.34 -12.94 -19.69
C SER A 149 -2.70 -11.55 -19.69
N VAL A 150 -1.39 -11.50 -19.46
CA VAL A 150 -0.60 -10.26 -19.53
C VAL A 150 -0.65 -9.67 -20.94
N ASP A 151 -0.62 -10.50 -21.98
CA ASP A 151 -0.71 -10.04 -23.38
C ASP A 151 -2.06 -9.36 -23.66
N THR A 152 -3.15 -9.93 -23.15
CA THR A 152 -4.48 -9.33 -23.30
C THR A 152 -4.55 -7.98 -22.58
N LEU A 153 -4.02 -7.89 -21.37
CA LEU A 153 -3.93 -6.63 -20.63
C LEU A 153 -3.12 -5.59 -21.39
N THR A 154 -1.96 -5.97 -21.89
CA THR A 154 -1.06 -5.10 -22.65
C THR A 154 -1.76 -4.55 -23.90
N THR A 155 -2.48 -5.40 -24.63
CA THR A 155 -3.22 -4.98 -25.82
C THR A 155 -4.32 -3.96 -25.48
N GLU A 156 -5.12 -4.22 -24.44
CA GLU A 156 -6.18 -3.28 -24.02
C GLU A 156 -5.62 -1.95 -23.53
N LEU A 157 -4.49 -1.96 -22.82
CA LEU A 157 -3.83 -0.73 -22.39
C LEU A 157 -3.26 0.07 -23.57
N HIS A 158 -2.70 -0.58 -24.59
CA HIS A 158 -2.26 0.09 -25.83
C HIS A 158 -3.42 0.68 -26.61
N ASP A 159 -4.57 0.01 -26.67
CA ASP A 159 -5.77 0.57 -27.29
C ASP A 159 -6.24 1.81 -26.53
N LEU A 160 -6.18 1.77 -25.21
CA LEU A 160 -6.52 2.91 -24.34
C LEU A 160 -5.56 4.09 -24.54
N GLU A 161 -4.24 3.85 -24.66
CA GLU A 161 -3.24 4.89 -24.96
C GLU A 161 -3.64 5.68 -26.19
N ARG A 162 -3.93 4.96 -27.29
CA ARG A 162 -4.31 5.56 -28.57
C ARG A 162 -5.61 6.34 -28.47
N ALA A 163 -6.62 5.78 -27.78
CA ALA A 163 -7.93 6.39 -27.65
C ALA A 163 -7.95 7.63 -26.75
N ARG A 164 -7.10 7.69 -25.74
CA ARG A 164 -7.10 8.72 -24.69
C ARG A 164 -5.87 9.61 -24.68
N LYS A 165 -4.93 9.40 -25.58
CA LYS A 165 -3.66 10.14 -25.65
C LYS A 165 -2.89 10.05 -24.30
N LEU A 166 -2.82 8.84 -23.77
CA LEU A 166 -2.02 8.50 -22.61
C LEU A 166 -0.67 7.96 -23.06
N GLU A 167 0.26 7.92 -22.15
CA GLU A 167 1.48 7.12 -22.27
C GLU A 167 1.45 6.09 -21.13
N ILE A 168 1.48 4.80 -21.46
CA ILE A 168 1.40 3.70 -20.48
C ILE A 168 2.59 2.78 -20.65
N VAL A 169 3.30 2.53 -19.58
CA VAL A 169 4.43 1.59 -19.53
C VAL A 169 4.09 0.47 -18.56
N LEU A 170 4.19 -0.76 -19.02
CA LEU A 170 3.97 -1.96 -18.21
C LEU A 170 5.24 -2.78 -18.16
N LYS A 171 5.74 -3.06 -16.95
CA LYS A 171 6.99 -3.80 -16.74
C LYS A 171 6.76 -4.96 -15.78
N PRO A 172 7.29 -6.16 -16.04
CA PRO A 172 7.28 -7.23 -15.04
C PRO A 172 8.15 -6.81 -13.84
N VAL A 173 7.63 -7.05 -12.65
CA VAL A 173 8.43 -6.96 -11.43
C VAL A 173 9.07 -8.31 -11.19
N ALA A 174 10.41 -8.34 -11.12
CA ALA A 174 11.10 -9.56 -10.72
C ALA A 174 10.58 -9.99 -9.36
N THR A 175 10.01 -11.19 -9.28
CA THR A 175 9.61 -11.77 -8.01
C THR A 175 10.88 -12.03 -7.21
N THR A 176 11.30 -11.08 -6.38
CA THR A 176 12.28 -11.37 -5.35
C THR A 176 11.62 -12.40 -4.45
N ALA A 177 12.11 -13.63 -4.50
CA ALA A 177 11.74 -14.68 -3.57
C ALA A 177 11.66 -14.08 -2.18
N SER A 178 10.56 -14.33 -1.49
CA SER A 178 10.27 -13.84 -0.14
C SER A 178 11.55 -13.76 0.69
N LYS A 179 11.80 -12.58 1.28
CA LYS A 179 12.88 -12.38 2.25
C LYS A 179 12.87 -13.59 3.19
N PRO A 180 14.01 -14.31 3.33
CA PRO A 180 14.06 -15.49 4.17
C PRO A 180 13.60 -15.13 5.59
N PRO A 181 12.95 -16.04 6.31
CA PRO A 181 12.54 -15.80 7.68
C PRO A 181 13.78 -15.41 8.49
N VAL A 182 13.65 -14.34 9.26
CA VAL A 182 14.69 -13.89 10.20
C VAL A 182 14.97 -15.08 11.12
N PRO A 183 16.24 -15.52 11.26
CA PRO A 183 16.56 -16.61 12.15
C PRO A 183 16.15 -16.21 13.57
N THR A 184 15.27 -16.99 14.17
CA THR A 184 15.00 -16.94 15.61
C THR A 184 16.29 -17.32 16.32
N SER A 185 17.08 -16.31 16.71
CA SER A 185 18.14 -16.51 17.67
C SER A 185 17.48 -16.89 19.02
N GLY A 186 17.54 -18.18 19.33
CA GLY A 186 17.27 -18.65 20.66
C GLY A 186 18.35 -18.12 21.62
N ILE A 187 17.93 -17.50 22.66
CA ILE A 187 18.57 -17.48 24.00
C ILE A 187 17.41 -17.50 25.00
#